data_1d77e12e6e77c150483e977886d37f3e
#
_entry.id   1d77e12e6e77c150483e977886d37f3e
#
_cell.length_a   1.000
_cell.length_b   1.000
_cell.length_c   1.000
_cell.angle_alpha   90.00
_cell.angle_beta   90.00
_cell.angle_gamma   90.00
#
_symmetry.space_group_name_H-M   'P 1'
#
loop_
_entity.id
_entity.type
_entity.pdbx_description
1 polymer ?
#
loop_
_entity_poly.entity_id
_entity_poly.type
_entity_poly.pdbx_seq_one_letter_code
_entity_poly.pdbx_strand_id
1 'polypeptide(L)'
;MNPNYITPKNFMMRLIKCTDEYGGGVATYYTTSQALLDTGFNLLAMMEEDSQKLAARDLHELLRCWENYHRLWTVRLHMQHIAFREESRYPGFYYRADFMGLDDSKWKCFVNSKYDPATGETKIFKKPYYQIIPD
;
A
#
# COMPACT_ATOMS: atom_id res chain seq x y z
N MET A 1 -8.16 -26.84 -14.53
CA MET A 1 -8.26 -25.37 -14.35
C MET A 1 -7.79 -24.70 -15.63
N ASN A 2 -8.45 -23.67 -16.09
CA ASN A 2 -8.03 -22.93 -17.29
C ASN A 2 -6.63 -22.34 -17.09
N PRO A 3 -5.66 -22.55 -18.00
CA PRO A 3 -4.29 -22.04 -17.87
C PRO A 3 -4.20 -20.50 -17.83
N ASN A 4 -5.24 -19.81 -18.27
CA ASN A 4 -5.30 -18.35 -18.24
C ASN A 4 -5.72 -17.79 -16.85
N TYR A 5 -6.09 -18.66 -15.91
CA TYR A 5 -6.43 -18.22 -14.55
C TYR A 5 -5.23 -18.20 -13.63
N ILE A 6 -5.27 -17.25 -12.70
CA ILE A 6 -4.21 -17.03 -11.71
C ILE A 6 -4.63 -17.66 -10.39
N THR A 7 -3.75 -18.48 -9.80
CA THR A 7 -4.00 -19.04 -8.47
C THR A 7 -3.84 -17.96 -7.39
N PRO A 8 -4.58 -18.05 -6.27
CA PRO A 8 -4.45 -17.09 -5.18
C PRO A 8 -3.03 -17.05 -4.59
N LYS A 9 -2.32 -18.18 -4.59
CA LYS A 9 -0.93 -18.26 -4.15
C LYS A 9 0.00 -17.41 -5.04
N ASN A 10 -0.11 -17.58 -6.36
CA ASN A 10 0.74 -16.84 -7.30
C ASN A 10 0.45 -15.32 -7.24
N PHE A 11 -0.83 -14.95 -7.11
CA PHE A 11 -1.22 -13.56 -6.96
C PHE A 11 -0.66 -12.95 -5.67
N MET A 12 -0.78 -13.66 -4.55
CA MET A 12 -0.24 -13.23 -3.25
C MET A 12 1.28 -13.01 -3.31
N MET A 13 2.01 -13.94 -3.93
CA MET A 13 3.48 -13.81 -4.07
C MET A 13 3.88 -12.57 -4.86
N ARG A 14 3.17 -12.26 -5.94
CA ARG A 14 3.40 -11.04 -6.73
C ARG A 14 3.09 -9.79 -5.92
N LEU A 15 1.99 -9.78 -5.15
CA LEU A 15 1.58 -8.66 -4.33
C LEU A 15 2.59 -8.39 -3.19
N ILE A 16 3.03 -9.44 -2.51
CA ILE A 16 4.06 -9.33 -1.45
C ILE A 16 5.35 -8.76 -2.03
N LYS A 17 5.80 -9.28 -3.17
CA LYS A 17 7.03 -8.79 -3.83
C LYS A 17 6.91 -7.33 -4.23
N CYS A 18 5.79 -6.93 -4.82
CA CYS A 18 5.53 -5.53 -5.16
C CYS A 18 5.59 -4.63 -3.93
N THR A 19 4.94 -5.03 -2.85
CA THR A 19 4.91 -4.27 -1.59
C THR A 19 6.30 -4.14 -0.97
N ASP A 20 7.06 -5.24 -0.96
CA ASP A 20 8.38 -5.30 -0.36
C ASP A 20 9.40 -4.44 -1.13
N GLU A 21 9.39 -4.51 -2.46
CA GLU A 21 10.37 -3.81 -3.32
C GLU A 21 10.04 -2.33 -3.55
N TYR A 22 8.76 -1.96 -3.62
CA TYR A 22 8.33 -0.60 -3.98
C TYR A 22 7.65 0.16 -2.85
N GLY A 23 7.03 -0.53 -1.92
CA GLY A 23 6.41 0.07 -0.74
C GLY A 23 7.38 0.31 0.43
N GLY A 24 8.63 -0.15 0.32
CA GLY A 24 9.62 0.02 1.38
C GLY A 24 9.59 -1.09 2.43
N GLY A 25 9.77 -2.33 2.02
CA GLY A 25 9.87 -3.48 2.90
C GLY A 25 11.30 -3.92 3.17
N VAL A 26 11.47 -5.17 3.57
CA VAL A 26 12.77 -5.75 3.98
C VAL A 26 13.78 -5.73 2.82
N ALA A 27 13.32 -6.00 1.58
CA ALA A 27 14.20 -6.01 0.41
C ALA A 27 14.90 -4.67 0.13
N THR A 28 14.33 -3.57 0.61
CA THR A 28 14.84 -2.21 0.43
C THR A 28 15.28 -1.56 1.74
N TYR A 29 15.50 -2.34 2.79
CA TYR A 29 15.84 -1.86 4.13
C TYR A 29 14.85 -0.80 4.64
N TYR A 30 13.54 -1.04 4.40
CA TYR A 30 12.44 -0.15 4.79
C TYR A 30 12.55 1.25 4.20
N THR A 31 13.12 1.36 3.00
CA THR A 31 13.30 2.63 2.30
C THR A 31 12.51 2.64 0.99
N THR A 32 11.84 3.73 0.72
CA THR A 32 11.18 3.99 -0.58
C THR A 32 11.37 5.44 -1.01
N SER A 33 10.92 5.76 -2.22
CA SER A 33 10.92 7.11 -2.78
C SER A 33 9.71 7.28 -3.68
N GLN A 34 9.41 8.51 -4.10
CA GLN A 34 8.28 8.73 -5.02
C GLN A 34 8.44 7.93 -6.31
N ALA A 35 9.65 7.85 -6.88
CA ALA A 35 9.89 7.09 -8.10
C ALA A 35 9.61 5.59 -7.95
N LEU A 36 9.99 5.01 -6.79
CA LEU A 36 9.67 3.61 -6.48
C LEU A 36 8.17 3.41 -6.26
N LEU A 37 7.52 4.32 -5.53
CA LEU A 37 6.07 4.27 -5.31
C LEU A 37 5.29 4.37 -6.62
N ASP A 38 5.69 5.26 -7.54
CA ASP A 38 5.05 5.40 -8.86
C ASP A 38 5.14 4.10 -9.67
N THR A 39 6.31 3.46 -9.64
CA THR A 39 6.48 2.13 -10.26
C THR A 39 5.58 1.10 -9.59
N GLY A 40 5.54 1.09 -8.25
CA GLY A 40 4.66 0.20 -7.49
C GLY A 40 3.18 0.41 -7.80
N PHE A 41 2.70 1.66 -7.94
CA PHE A 41 1.32 1.96 -8.33
C PHE A 41 0.98 1.43 -9.72
N ASN A 42 1.90 1.54 -10.68
CA ASN A 42 1.72 0.95 -12.01
C ASN A 42 1.59 -0.58 -11.94
N LEU A 43 2.42 -1.24 -11.14
CA LEU A 43 2.33 -2.68 -10.93
C LEU A 43 1.04 -3.09 -10.23
N LEU A 44 0.57 -2.30 -9.24
CA LEU A 44 -0.71 -2.55 -8.56
C LEU A 44 -1.89 -2.39 -9.53
N ALA A 45 -1.85 -1.43 -10.45
CA ALA A 45 -2.88 -1.27 -11.48
C ALA A 45 -2.95 -2.50 -12.40
N MET A 46 -1.81 -3.02 -12.85
CA MET A 46 -1.76 -4.28 -13.61
C MET A 46 -2.30 -5.47 -12.81
N MET A 47 -2.00 -5.53 -11.50
CA MET A 47 -2.52 -6.58 -10.62
C MET A 47 -4.02 -6.43 -10.38
N GLU A 48 -4.56 -5.23 -10.39
CA GLU A 48 -6.01 -4.98 -10.31
C GLU A 48 -6.74 -5.59 -11.52
N GLU A 49 -6.21 -5.39 -12.72
CA GLU A 49 -6.70 -6.07 -13.92
C GLU A 49 -6.57 -7.60 -13.82
N ASP A 50 -5.43 -8.09 -13.38
CA ASP A 50 -5.18 -9.52 -13.20
C ASP A 50 -6.03 -10.14 -12.09
N SER A 51 -6.52 -9.37 -11.13
CA SER A 51 -7.41 -9.86 -10.07
C SER A 51 -8.71 -10.47 -10.62
N GLN A 52 -9.16 -10.01 -11.79
CA GLN A 52 -10.31 -10.56 -12.50
C GLN A 52 -10.08 -12.01 -13.01
N LYS A 53 -8.82 -12.44 -13.07
CA LYS A 53 -8.42 -13.79 -13.48
C LYS A 53 -8.16 -14.73 -12.31
N LEU A 54 -8.38 -14.26 -11.07
CA LEU A 54 -8.26 -15.11 -9.89
C LEU A 54 -9.26 -16.25 -9.95
N ALA A 55 -8.80 -17.48 -9.72
CA ALA A 55 -9.65 -18.65 -9.69
C ALA A 55 -9.24 -19.61 -8.58
N ALA A 56 -10.23 -20.26 -8.01
CA ALA A 56 -10.12 -21.22 -6.93
C ALA A 56 -10.48 -22.63 -7.41
N ARG A 57 -9.76 -23.62 -6.93
CA ARG A 57 -10.05 -25.06 -7.17
C ARG A 57 -11.04 -25.61 -6.13
N ASP A 58 -11.10 -24.97 -4.96
CA ASP A 58 -11.94 -25.35 -3.84
C ASP A 58 -12.35 -24.12 -3.00
N LEU A 59 -13.16 -24.33 -1.97
CA LEU A 59 -13.65 -23.27 -1.09
C LEU A 59 -12.54 -22.59 -0.27
N HIS A 60 -11.47 -23.32 0.07
CA HIS A 60 -10.33 -22.74 0.77
C HIS A 60 -9.57 -21.77 -0.13
N GLU A 61 -9.32 -22.14 -1.38
CA GLU A 61 -8.71 -21.22 -2.35
C GLU A 61 -9.63 -20.06 -2.70
N LEU A 62 -10.95 -20.24 -2.70
CA LEU A 62 -11.89 -19.14 -2.89
C LEU A 62 -11.76 -18.09 -1.78
N LEU A 63 -11.65 -18.52 -0.52
CA LEU A 63 -11.36 -17.61 0.58
C LEU A 63 -10.05 -16.84 0.36
N ARG A 64 -9.00 -17.54 -0.13
CA ARG A 64 -7.71 -16.90 -0.45
C ARG A 64 -7.80 -15.90 -1.60
N CYS A 65 -8.68 -16.10 -2.57
CA CYS A 65 -8.96 -15.11 -3.61
C CYS A 65 -9.52 -13.82 -3.00
N TRP A 66 -10.51 -13.92 -2.11
CA TRP A 66 -11.09 -12.77 -1.41
C TRP A 66 -10.09 -12.06 -0.52
N GLU A 67 -9.26 -12.79 0.22
CA GLU A 67 -8.19 -12.19 1.02
C GLU A 67 -7.21 -11.40 0.14
N ASN A 68 -6.85 -11.90 -1.03
CA ASN A 68 -5.96 -11.20 -1.96
C ASN A 68 -6.60 -9.93 -2.53
N TYR A 69 -7.90 -9.94 -2.75
CA TYR A 69 -8.65 -8.76 -3.17
C TYR A 69 -8.56 -7.65 -2.11
N HIS A 70 -8.79 -8.00 -0.84
CA HIS A 70 -8.66 -7.06 0.27
C HIS A 70 -7.22 -6.60 0.50
N ARG A 71 -6.23 -7.50 0.36
CA ARG A 71 -4.81 -7.15 0.45
C ARG A 71 -4.38 -6.16 -0.63
N LEU A 72 -4.83 -6.34 -1.86
CA LEU A 72 -4.53 -5.41 -2.95
C LEU A 72 -5.01 -3.99 -2.61
N TRP A 73 -6.23 -3.85 -2.11
CA TRP A 73 -6.79 -2.60 -1.64
C TRP A 73 -5.97 -2.00 -0.49
N THR A 74 -5.63 -2.81 0.50
CA THR A 74 -4.85 -2.40 1.67
C THR A 74 -3.47 -1.90 1.27
N VAL A 75 -2.77 -2.62 0.40
CA VAL A 75 -1.45 -2.22 -0.09
C VAL A 75 -1.51 -0.91 -0.86
N ARG A 76 -2.49 -0.76 -1.75
CA ARG A 76 -2.68 0.47 -2.51
C ARG A 76 -2.88 1.67 -1.59
N LEU A 77 -3.77 1.53 -0.61
CA LEU A 77 -4.05 2.59 0.37
C LEU A 77 -2.82 2.91 1.23
N HIS A 78 -2.10 1.88 1.68
CA HIS A 78 -0.86 2.03 2.44
C HIS A 78 0.19 2.83 1.65
N MET A 79 0.44 2.46 0.40
CA MET A 79 1.40 3.18 -0.46
C MET A 79 0.95 4.61 -0.78
N GLN A 80 -0.36 4.86 -0.93
CA GLN A 80 -0.91 6.21 -1.09
C GLN A 80 -0.65 7.09 0.14
N HIS A 81 -0.79 6.54 1.35
CA HIS A 81 -0.45 7.26 2.58
C HIS A 81 1.03 7.57 2.68
N ILE A 82 1.90 6.62 2.28
CA ILE A 82 3.35 6.83 2.23
C ILE A 82 3.70 7.93 1.22
N ALA A 83 3.13 7.88 0.02
CA ALA A 83 3.35 8.90 -1.02
C ALA A 83 2.90 10.29 -0.57
N PHE A 84 1.77 10.38 0.13
CA PHE A 84 1.21 11.64 0.62
C PHE A 84 2.08 12.29 1.70
N ARG A 85 2.77 11.49 2.56
CA ARG A 85 3.61 11.97 3.65
C ARG A 85 5.04 12.20 3.19
N GLU A 86 5.40 13.44 2.93
CA GLU A 86 6.71 13.87 2.45
C GLU A 86 7.70 14.08 3.59
N GLU A 87 7.92 13.05 4.41
CA GLU A 87 8.89 13.06 5.51
C GLU A 87 9.30 11.63 5.91
N SER A 88 10.35 11.50 6.71
CA SER A 88 10.76 10.27 7.40
C SER A 88 10.57 10.44 8.90
N ARG A 89 9.43 9.93 9.43
CA ARG A 89 9.05 10.18 10.84
C ARG A 89 9.60 9.15 11.83
N TYR A 90 9.84 7.95 11.40
CA TYR A 90 10.32 6.87 12.26
C TYR A 90 11.71 6.40 11.83
N PRO A 91 12.76 7.20 12.08
CA PRO A 91 14.12 6.85 11.70
C PRO A 91 14.53 5.51 12.35
N GLY A 92 15.20 4.67 11.57
CA GLY A 92 15.54 3.30 11.97
C GLY A 92 14.47 2.26 11.62
N PHE A 93 13.23 2.67 11.27
CA PHE A 93 12.15 1.75 10.93
C PHE A 93 11.58 1.98 9.53
N TYR A 94 11.58 3.23 9.04
CA TYR A 94 11.05 3.56 7.73
C TYR A 94 11.58 4.89 7.20
N TYR A 95 12.01 4.90 5.93
CA TYR A 95 12.60 6.08 5.29
C TYR A 95 11.96 6.38 3.92
N ARG A 96 11.68 7.66 3.72
CA ARG A 96 11.48 8.25 2.41
C ARG A 96 12.84 8.81 1.94
N ALA A 97 13.48 8.16 0.97
CA ALA A 97 14.81 8.57 0.50
C ALA A 97 14.82 9.97 -0.14
N ASP A 98 13.69 10.40 -0.66
CA ASP A 98 13.44 11.74 -1.20
C ASP A 98 13.13 12.79 -0.12
N PHE A 99 12.77 12.37 1.10
CA PHE A 99 12.44 13.23 2.25
C PHE A 99 12.99 12.66 3.55
N MET A 100 14.31 12.66 3.69
CA MET A 100 15.01 12.01 4.80
C MET A 100 14.82 12.67 6.17
N GLY A 101 14.37 13.91 6.19
CA GLY A 101 14.21 14.69 7.43
C GLY A 101 12.83 14.52 8.07
N LEU A 102 12.78 14.77 9.38
CA LEU A 102 11.56 15.00 10.14
C LEU A 102 11.10 16.44 9.92
N ASP A 103 9.84 16.67 9.60
CA ASP A 103 9.26 18.00 9.41
C ASP A 103 7.99 18.18 10.25
N ASP A 104 8.18 18.52 11.51
CA ASP A 104 7.06 18.77 12.43
C ASP A 104 6.21 19.97 12.05
N SER A 105 6.78 20.94 11.32
CA SER A 105 6.04 22.13 10.89
C SER A 105 4.89 21.80 9.94
N LYS A 106 5.07 20.76 9.11
CA LYS A 106 4.08 20.32 8.12
C LYS A 106 3.39 19.01 8.48
N TRP A 107 4.07 18.14 9.23
CA TRP A 107 3.67 16.73 9.36
C TRP A 107 3.41 16.26 10.79
N LYS A 108 3.48 17.15 11.81
CA LYS A 108 2.98 16.82 13.16
C LYS A 108 1.44 16.77 13.14
N CYS A 109 0.90 15.81 12.41
CA CYS A 109 -0.53 15.63 12.19
C CYS A 109 -0.86 14.16 11.94
N PHE A 110 -2.13 13.80 12.08
CA PHE A 110 -2.65 12.54 11.58
C PHE A 110 -2.92 12.65 10.09
N VAL A 111 -2.62 11.58 9.34
CA VAL A 111 -3.03 11.45 7.94
C VAL A 111 -4.13 10.40 7.88
N ASN A 112 -5.26 10.79 7.37
CA ASN A 112 -6.44 9.95 7.25
C ASN A 112 -6.85 9.83 5.78
N SER A 113 -7.61 8.80 5.47
CA SER A 113 -8.22 8.63 4.15
C SER A 113 -9.71 8.36 4.26
N LYS A 114 -10.43 8.73 3.22
CA LYS A 114 -11.85 8.42 3.05
C LYS A 114 -12.08 7.95 1.62
N TYR A 115 -12.63 6.76 1.49
CA TYR A 115 -13.06 6.22 0.20
C TYR A 115 -14.46 6.71 -0.15
N ASP A 116 -14.66 7.14 -1.39
CA ASP A 116 -15.95 7.48 -1.95
C ASP A 116 -16.40 6.36 -2.91
N PRO A 117 -17.40 5.55 -2.54
CA PRO A 117 -17.86 4.47 -3.38
C PRO A 117 -18.58 4.94 -4.66
N ALA A 118 -19.06 6.19 -4.70
CA ALA A 118 -19.73 6.73 -5.88
C ALA A 118 -18.77 7.09 -6.99
N THR A 119 -17.57 7.58 -6.65
CA THR A 119 -16.52 7.96 -7.61
C THR A 119 -15.41 6.92 -7.73
N GLY A 120 -15.28 6.02 -6.74
CA GLY A 120 -14.16 5.09 -6.65
C GLY A 120 -12.85 5.73 -6.18
N GLU A 121 -12.89 6.99 -5.76
CA GLU A 121 -11.71 7.74 -5.35
C GLU A 121 -11.42 7.63 -3.86
N THR A 122 -10.15 7.67 -3.51
CA THR A 122 -9.68 7.78 -2.12
C THR A 122 -9.09 9.16 -1.89
N LYS A 123 -9.75 9.95 -1.04
CA LYS A 123 -9.24 11.24 -0.60
C LYS A 123 -8.38 11.08 0.64
N ILE A 124 -7.13 11.53 0.57
CA ILE A 124 -6.21 11.58 1.71
C ILE A 124 -6.15 13.01 2.23
N PHE A 125 -6.14 13.18 3.55
CA PHE A 125 -6.18 14.49 4.19
C PHE A 125 -5.50 14.48 5.56
N LYS A 126 -5.07 15.66 6.01
CA LYS A 126 -4.47 15.87 7.33
C LYS A 126 -5.55 16.18 8.36
N LYS A 127 -5.36 15.64 9.59
CA LYS A 127 -6.09 16.07 10.78
C LYS A 127 -5.11 16.62 11.82
N PRO A 128 -5.47 17.65 12.58
CA PRO A 128 -4.62 18.18 13.63
C PRO A 128 -4.22 17.08 14.63
N TYR A 129 -2.95 17.10 15.02
CA TYR A 129 -2.49 16.30 16.15
C TYR A 129 -2.96 16.97 17.46
N TYR A 130 -3.44 16.16 18.38
CA TYR A 130 -3.72 16.59 19.74
C TYR A 130 -3.12 15.58 20.71
N GLN A 131 -2.58 16.10 21.80
CA GLN A 131 -1.98 15.30 22.85
C GLN A 131 -3.06 14.99 23.89
N ILE A 132 -3.24 13.71 24.21
CA ILE A 132 -4.25 13.25 25.17
C ILE A 132 -3.74 13.46 26.60
N ILE A 133 -2.42 13.27 26.79
CA ILE A 133 -1.74 13.49 28.08
C ILE A 133 -0.87 14.71 27.90
N PRO A 134 -1.11 15.83 28.61
CA PRO A 134 -0.22 16.99 28.59
C PRO A 134 1.14 16.63 29.18
N ASP A 135 2.20 17.29 28.70
CA ASP A 135 3.57 17.16 29.21
C ASP A 135 3.68 17.64 30.66
#